data_619f78eff0cb81fb2ae2ead53acbf9cf
#
_entry.id   619f78eff0cb81fb2ae2ead53acbf9cf
#
_cell.length_a   1.000
_cell.length_b   1.000
_cell.length_c   1.000
_cell.angle_alpha   90.00
_cell.angle_beta   90.00
_cell.angle_gamma   90.00
#
_symmetry.space_group_name_H-M   'P 1'
#
loop_
_entity.id
_entity.type
_entity.pdbx_description
1 polymer ?
#
loop_
_entity_poly.entity_id
_entity_poly.type
_entity_poly.pdbx_seq_one_letter_code
_entity_poly.pdbx_strand_id
1 'polypeptide(L)'
;ERLNKGGVDTLVLLGGNPVYNAPIDLNWENAQSKAKKTLFLSDAKNETAASADLFMAQSHYLESWGDGRAYDGVLLPVQPMIEPLFPTVNELEVLALLLGSHTSDAYKITQDTFRQLGGRDFNKFLSDGLLEDSSYEVVPIEVDYAVIFDVLNSDKFSTEKELCSDNLEVRFPPSSHGMDGRFANNGWMLECPDPMTKLTWDNPILISPRLAKDLEARDGVQIFPKKTVLNGATFEGVKGTLQSNKAIFNRGKEMAVVAELTINGRSIEAPIHVLPGLANYTIQLP
;
A
#
# COMPACT_ATOMS: atom_id res chain seq x y z
N GLU A 1 -1.38 10.14 19.42
CA GLU A 1 -1.57 10.57 20.82
C GLU A 1 -1.47 12.10 21.01
N ARG A 2 -0.41 12.78 20.53
CA ARG A 2 -0.23 14.24 20.71
C ARG A 2 -1.35 15.03 20.05
N LEU A 3 -1.77 14.67 18.84
CA LEU A 3 -2.94 15.26 18.18
C LEU A 3 -4.20 15.09 19.04
N ASN A 4 -4.47 13.88 19.51
CA ASN A 4 -5.65 13.60 20.33
C ASN A 4 -5.70 14.35 21.66
N LYS A 5 -4.54 14.76 22.18
CA LYS A 5 -4.40 15.59 23.39
C LYS A 5 -4.47 17.10 23.10
N GLY A 6 -4.65 17.51 21.84
CA GLY A 6 -4.66 18.94 21.43
C GLY A 6 -3.29 19.62 21.55
N GLY A 7 -2.20 18.86 21.61
CA GLY A 7 -0.85 19.37 21.80
C GLY A 7 -0.11 19.72 20.50
N VAL A 8 -0.84 19.94 19.41
CA VAL A 8 -0.27 20.26 18.09
C VAL A 8 -0.94 21.53 17.57
N ASP A 9 -0.17 22.59 17.42
CA ASP A 9 -0.68 23.83 16.82
C ASP A 9 -0.70 23.73 15.29
N THR A 10 0.39 23.32 14.69
CA THR A 10 0.51 23.17 13.24
C THR A 10 0.96 21.73 12.90
N LEU A 11 0.18 21.07 12.06
CA LEU A 11 0.48 19.78 11.47
C LEU A 11 0.95 20.01 10.03
N VAL A 12 2.13 19.52 9.70
CA VAL A 12 2.66 19.54 8.33
C VAL A 12 2.71 18.11 7.82
N LEU A 13 2.05 17.86 6.71
CA LEU A 13 2.03 16.58 6.02
C LEU A 13 2.75 16.73 4.68
N LEU A 14 3.79 15.93 4.49
CA LEU A 14 4.59 15.91 3.26
C LEU A 14 4.31 14.59 2.55
N GLY A 15 3.45 14.64 1.54
CA GLY A 15 3.00 13.46 0.82
C GLY A 15 2.09 12.53 1.62
N GLY A 16 1.79 11.38 1.01
CA GLY A 16 0.92 10.37 1.58
C GLY A 16 -0.57 10.70 1.50
N ASN A 17 -1.41 9.80 2.04
CA ASN A 17 -2.85 10.03 2.15
C ASN A 17 -3.39 9.38 3.45
N PRO A 18 -2.99 9.88 4.62
CA PRO A 18 -3.32 9.24 5.89
C PRO A 18 -4.82 9.24 6.21
N VAL A 19 -5.62 10.15 5.67
CA VAL A 19 -7.08 10.08 5.83
C VAL A 19 -7.65 8.84 5.17
N TYR A 20 -7.06 8.39 4.07
CA TYR A 20 -7.46 7.21 3.35
C TYR A 20 -6.83 5.92 3.91
N ASN A 21 -5.49 5.90 4.09
CA ASN A 21 -4.75 4.66 4.32
C ASN A 21 -4.19 4.46 5.74
N ALA A 22 -4.44 5.39 6.67
CA ALA A 22 -4.06 5.15 8.07
C ALA A 22 -4.90 4.02 8.67
N PRO A 23 -4.34 3.21 9.59
CA PRO A 23 -5.10 2.22 10.32
C PRO A 23 -6.36 2.82 10.95
N ILE A 24 -7.49 2.14 10.74
CA ILE A 24 -8.81 2.68 11.07
C ILE A 24 -9.03 2.95 12.56
N ASP A 25 -8.34 2.20 13.43
CA ASP A 25 -8.34 2.37 14.89
C ASP A 25 -7.68 3.68 15.33
N LEU A 26 -6.84 4.30 14.48
CA LEU A 26 -6.26 5.62 14.75
C LEU A 26 -7.29 6.74 14.58
N ASN A 27 -8.37 6.52 13.83
CA ASN A 27 -9.34 7.56 13.48
C ASN A 27 -8.66 8.86 13.05
N TRP A 28 -7.83 8.74 12.00
CA TRP A 28 -6.88 9.78 11.62
C TRP A 28 -7.54 11.11 11.30
N GLU A 29 -8.64 11.12 10.56
CA GLU A 29 -9.36 12.34 10.20
C GLU A 29 -9.78 13.15 11.43
N ASN A 30 -10.35 12.47 12.44
CA ASN A 30 -10.69 13.11 13.71
C ASN A 30 -9.45 13.54 14.50
N ALA A 31 -8.34 12.81 14.41
CA ALA A 31 -7.09 13.21 15.05
C ALA A 31 -6.49 14.44 14.36
N GLN A 32 -6.49 14.48 13.03
CA GLN A 32 -6.00 15.60 12.23
C GLN A 32 -6.78 16.89 12.50
N SER A 33 -8.11 16.82 12.62
CA SER A 33 -8.97 17.98 12.89
C SER A 33 -8.73 18.66 14.23
N LYS A 34 -7.96 18.03 15.14
CA LYS A 34 -7.57 18.62 16.44
C LYS A 34 -6.33 19.50 16.35
N ALA A 35 -5.59 19.48 15.25
CA ALA A 35 -4.55 20.47 14.99
C ALA A 35 -5.21 21.83 14.70
N LYS A 36 -4.60 22.94 15.16
CA LYS A 36 -5.15 24.27 14.87
C LYS A 36 -5.01 24.66 13.41
N LYS A 37 -3.95 24.17 12.76
CA LYS A 37 -3.70 24.33 11.33
C LYS A 37 -3.08 23.07 10.75
N THR A 38 -3.51 22.69 9.56
CA THR A 38 -2.95 21.58 8.79
C THR A 38 -2.47 22.07 7.44
N LEU A 39 -1.19 21.89 7.17
CA LEU A 39 -0.55 22.15 5.88
C LEU A 39 -0.29 20.80 5.20
N PHE A 40 -0.70 20.67 3.96
CA PHE A 40 -0.54 19.43 3.22
C PHE A 40 0.11 19.66 1.86
N LEU A 41 1.22 19.01 1.61
CA LEU A 41 1.94 18.98 0.35
C LEU A 41 1.74 17.60 -0.30
N SER A 42 1.20 17.56 -1.52
CA SER A 42 1.02 16.31 -2.26
C SER A 42 0.87 16.58 -3.77
N ASP A 43 1.18 15.57 -4.56
CA ASP A 43 0.99 15.56 -6.02
C ASP A 43 -0.48 15.49 -6.45
N ALA A 44 -1.36 15.03 -5.55
CA ALA A 44 -2.79 14.89 -5.82
C ALA A 44 -3.65 15.51 -4.72
N LYS A 45 -4.76 16.11 -5.13
CA LYS A 45 -5.79 16.62 -4.22
C LYS A 45 -6.69 15.46 -3.79
N ASN A 46 -6.20 14.70 -2.80
CA ASN A 46 -6.81 13.50 -2.26
C ASN A 46 -7.66 13.77 -1.01
N GLU A 47 -8.11 12.72 -0.30
CA GLU A 47 -8.95 12.79 0.90
C GLU A 47 -8.28 13.60 2.03
N THR A 48 -6.96 13.46 2.20
CA THR A 48 -6.20 14.25 3.17
C THR A 48 -6.20 15.74 2.83
N ALA A 49 -6.13 16.07 1.53
CA ALA A 49 -6.21 17.46 1.08
C ALA A 49 -7.57 18.09 1.39
N ALA A 50 -8.66 17.31 1.32
CA ALA A 50 -10.00 17.79 1.64
C ALA A 50 -10.16 18.17 3.13
N SER A 51 -9.35 17.57 4.00
CA SER A 51 -9.34 17.80 5.45
C SER A 51 -8.22 18.74 5.91
N ALA A 52 -7.45 19.33 4.99
CA ALA A 52 -6.35 20.25 5.30
C ALA A 52 -6.78 21.73 5.13
N ASP A 53 -6.23 22.60 5.96
CA ASP A 53 -6.48 24.07 5.85
C ASP A 53 -5.76 24.69 4.66
N LEU A 54 -4.57 24.19 4.33
CA LEU A 54 -3.78 24.61 3.18
C LEU A 54 -3.25 23.41 2.43
N PHE A 55 -3.62 23.32 1.16
CA PHE A 55 -3.05 22.38 0.22
C PHE A 55 -2.04 23.06 -0.69
N MET A 56 -0.87 22.44 -0.84
CA MET A 56 0.20 22.85 -1.75
C MET A 56 0.44 21.73 -2.75
N ALA A 57 0.44 22.07 -4.04
CA ALA A 57 0.75 21.10 -5.09
C ALA A 57 2.25 20.79 -5.08
N GLN A 58 2.60 19.50 -4.96
CA GLN A 58 3.96 19.02 -4.92
C GLN A 58 4.52 18.86 -6.32
N SER A 59 5.77 19.24 -6.53
CA SER A 59 6.52 18.94 -7.75
C SER A 59 6.79 17.45 -7.85
N HIS A 60 6.63 16.89 -9.02
CA HIS A 60 7.04 15.52 -9.29
C HIS A 60 8.57 15.40 -9.22
N TYR A 61 9.11 14.24 -8.85
CA TYR A 61 10.57 14.04 -8.75
C TYR A 61 11.30 14.26 -10.10
N LEU A 62 10.60 14.10 -11.23
CA LEU A 62 11.14 14.43 -12.57
C LEU A 62 11.18 15.94 -12.87
N GLU A 63 10.55 16.75 -12.05
CA GLU A 63 10.41 18.21 -12.19
C GLU A 63 11.26 18.99 -11.19
N SER A 64 11.90 18.30 -10.24
CA SER A 64 12.55 18.97 -9.10
C SER A 64 13.90 18.39 -8.74
N TRP A 65 14.78 19.24 -8.20
CA TRP A 65 16.04 18.83 -7.64
C TRP A 65 15.87 18.19 -6.26
N GLY A 66 16.72 17.21 -5.98
CA GLY A 66 16.79 16.53 -4.72
C GLY A 66 18.00 15.65 -4.58
N ASP A 67 18.07 14.94 -3.50
CA ASP A 67 19.04 13.87 -3.26
C ASP A 67 18.40 12.73 -2.48
N GLY A 68 19.07 11.60 -2.46
CA GLY A 68 18.66 10.45 -1.70
C GLY A 68 19.85 9.63 -1.22
N ARG A 69 19.62 8.78 -0.24
CA ARG A 69 20.59 7.79 0.18
C ARG A 69 20.11 6.39 -0.08
N ALA A 70 20.95 5.59 -0.69
CA ALA A 70 20.73 4.15 -0.82
C ALA A 70 20.83 3.48 0.58
N TYR A 71 20.47 2.20 0.67
CA TYR A 71 20.48 1.46 1.94
C TYR A 71 21.88 1.35 2.56
N ASP A 72 22.92 1.31 1.73
CA ASP A 72 24.31 1.31 2.13
C ASP A 72 24.85 2.71 2.45
N GLY A 73 24.03 3.75 2.33
CA GLY A 73 24.38 5.13 2.63
C GLY A 73 24.96 5.92 1.46
N VAL A 74 25.12 5.32 0.29
CA VAL A 74 25.61 6.03 -0.89
C VAL A 74 24.65 7.16 -1.26
N LEU A 75 25.20 8.38 -1.42
CA LEU A 75 24.43 9.56 -1.83
C LEU A 75 24.20 9.54 -3.34
N LEU A 76 22.96 9.78 -3.74
CA LEU A 76 22.51 9.79 -5.11
C LEU A 76 21.85 11.14 -5.45
N PRO A 77 22.15 11.76 -6.61
CA PRO A 77 21.44 12.97 -7.03
C PRO A 77 20.06 12.61 -7.64
N VAL A 78 19.08 13.45 -7.39
CA VAL A 78 17.81 13.49 -8.14
C VAL A 78 17.84 14.75 -8.99
N GLN A 79 17.88 14.57 -10.31
CA GLN A 79 17.93 15.66 -11.28
C GLN A 79 16.60 15.82 -11.99
N PRO A 80 16.06 17.05 -12.15
CA PRO A 80 14.87 17.25 -12.95
C PRO A 80 15.16 16.89 -14.42
N MET A 81 14.24 16.17 -15.02
CA MET A 81 14.27 15.81 -16.44
C MET A 81 13.43 16.74 -17.30
N ILE A 82 12.50 17.44 -16.66
CA ILE A 82 11.58 18.39 -17.29
C ILE A 82 11.40 19.61 -16.39
N GLU A 83 10.97 20.71 -16.97
CA GLU A 83 10.47 21.85 -16.20
C GLU A 83 9.11 21.52 -15.58
N PRO A 84 8.76 22.10 -14.42
CA PRO A 84 7.46 21.89 -13.80
C PRO A 84 6.31 22.26 -14.75
N LEU A 85 5.38 21.34 -14.93
CA LEU A 85 4.21 21.54 -15.81
C LEU A 85 3.19 22.52 -15.19
N PHE A 86 3.20 22.63 -13.87
CA PHE A 86 2.29 23.48 -13.10
C PHE A 86 3.06 24.25 -12.02
N PRO A 87 2.47 25.35 -11.47
CA PRO A 87 3.03 26.01 -10.29
C PRO A 87 3.00 25.07 -9.09
N THR A 88 4.10 24.37 -8.85
CA THR A 88 4.28 23.39 -7.78
C THR A 88 5.46 23.78 -6.90
N VAL A 89 5.53 23.19 -5.70
CA VAL A 89 6.63 23.39 -4.75
C VAL A 89 7.26 22.05 -4.40
N ASN A 90 8.56 22.07 -4.13
CA ASN A 90 9.31 20.87 -3.72
C ASN A 90 9.28 20.76 -2.18
N GLU A 91 9.39 19.54 -1.67
CA GLU A 91 9.52 19.26 -0.24
C GLU A 91 10.70 20.00 0.41
N LEU A 92 11.85 20.06 -0.27
CA LEU A 92 13.03 20.77 0.21
C LEU A 92 12.77 22.27 0.37
N GLU A 93 12.03 22.87 -0.56
CA GLU A 93 11.64 24.28 -0.49
C GLU A 93 10.75 24.56 0.71
N VAL A 94 9.74 23.71 0.93
CA VAL A 94 8.85 23.82 2.09
C VAL A 94 9.61 23.65 3.39
N LEU A 95 10.48 22.64 3.49
CA LEU A 95 11.30 22.43 4.69
C LEU A 95 12.27 23.57 4.94
N ALA A 96 12.89 24.11 3.90
CA ALA A 96 13.79 25.25 4.01
C ALA A 96 13.06 26.50 4.53
N LEU A 97 11.85 26.75 4.04
CA LEU A 97 11.01 27.85 4.51
C LEU A 97 10.62 27.68 5.99
N LEU A 98 10.23 26.46 6.39
CA LEU A 98 9.89 26.15 7.79
C LEU A 98 11.06 26.30 8.74
N LEU A 99 12.27 25.96 8.27
CA LEU A 99 13.52 26.14 9.03
C LEU A 99 14.04 27.57 9.06
N GLY A 100 13.44 28.48 8.31
CA GLY A 100 13.96 29.83 8.14
C GLY A 100 15.32 29.86 7.44
N SER A 101 15.56 28.93 6.53
CA SER A 101 16.80 28.82 5.78
C SER A 101 17.03 30.07 4.91
N HIS A 102 18.30 30.41 4.67
CA HIS A 102 18.69 31.54 3.82
C HIS A 102 18.38 31.31 2.32
N THR A 103 18.13 30.06 1.92
CA THR A 103 17.73 29.71 0.57
C THR A 103 16.62 28.66 0.60
N SER A 104 15.67 28.76 -0.32
CA SER A 104 14.67 27.75 -0.62
C SER A 104 14.88 27.11 -2.00
N ASP A 105 15.97 27.43 -2.68
CA ASP A 105 16.30 26.87 -3.99
C ASP A 105 16.78 25.42 -3.84
N ALA A 106 15.96 24.46 -4.32
CA ALA A 106 16.23 23.03 -4.19
C ALA A 106 17.57 22.61 -4.84
N TYR A 107 17.98 23.24 -5.94
CA TYR A 107 19.27 22.99 -6.55
C TYR A 107 20.44 23.35 -5.61
N LYS A 108 20.37 24.54 -4.99
CA LYS A 108 21.40 24.98 -4.03
C LYS A 108 21.42 24.12 -2.79
N ILE A 109 20.27 23.73 -2.27
CA ILE A 109 20.14 22.83 -1.11
C ILE A 109 20.83 21.50 -1.41
N THR A 110 20.52 20.88 -2.56
CA THR A 110 21.16 19.62 -3.01
C THR A 110 22.67 19.79 -3.15
N GLN A 111 23.14 20.91 -3.73
CA GLN A 111 24.55 21.21 -3.88
C GLN A 111 25.24 21.40 -2.53
N ASP A 112 24.59 22.03 -1.56
CA ASP A 112 25.13 22.24 -0.22
C ASP A 112 25.18 20.92 0.56
N THR A 113 24.18 20.05 0.45
CA THR A 113 24.21 18.69 1.01
C THR A 113 25.39 17.89 0.46
N PHE A 114 25.57 17.91 -0.86
CA PHE A 114 26.72 17.27 -1.51
C PHE A 114 28.07 17.75 -0.94
N ARG A 115 28.24 19.07 -0.79
CA ARG A 115 29.47 19.65 -0.23
C ARG A 115 29.69 19.28 1.24
N GLN A 116 28.64 19.30 2.05
CA GLN A 116 28.70 18.91 3.47
C GLN A 116 29.12 17.45 3.66
N LEU A 117 28.80 16.59 2.71
CA LEU A 117 29.17 15.17 2.70
C LEU A 117 30.54 14.91 2.06
N GLY A 118 31.33 15.96 1.82
CA GLY A 118 32.70 15.87 1.32
C GLY A 118 32.84 15.88 -0.21
N GLY A 119 31.77 16.09 -0.93
CA GLY A 119 31.77 16.19 -2.39
C GLY A 119 32.54 17.44 -2.88
N ARG A 120 33.35 17.29 -3.95
CA ARG A 120 34.18 18.36 -4.50
C ARG A 120 33.77 18.81 -5.90
N ASP A 121 33.37 17.87 -6.74
CA ASP A 121 32.95 18.12 -8.13
C ASP A 121 31.49 17.72 -8.31
N PHE A 122 30.62 18.72 -8.29
CA PHE A 122 29.19 18.50 -8.39
C PHE A 122 28.78 18.00 -9.79
N ASN A 123 29.46 18.44 -10.84
CA ASN A 123 29.18 17.98 -12.20
C ASN A 123 29.56 16.50 -12.39
N LYS A 124 30.69 16.08 -11.79
CA LYS A 124 31.06 14.67 -11.76
C LYS A 124 30.02 13.84 -10.99
N PHE A 125 29.57 14.29 -9.84
CA PHE A 125 28.51 13.64 -9.05
C PHE A 125 27.22 13.45 -9.88
N LEU A 126 26.80 14.48 -10.61
CA LEU A 126 25.63 14.39 -11.51
C LEU A 126 25.83 13.41 -12.66
N SER A 127 27.04 13.39 -13.23
CA SER A 127 27.38 12.49 -14.35
C SER A 127 27.51 11.03 -13.90
N ASP A 128 28.14 10.79 -12.75
CA ASP A 128 28.36 9.44 -12.22
C ASP A 128 27.12 8.87 -11.56
N GLY A 129 26.18 9.74 -11.14
CA GLY A 129 24.93 9.38 -10.49
C GLY A 129 25.09 8.96 -9.02
N LEU A 130 26.30 9.09 -8.46
CA LEU A 130 26.58 8.75 -7.06
C LEU A 130 27.78 9.54 -6.53
N LEU A 131 27.85 9.70 -5.20
CA LEU A 131 29.04 10.19 -4.51
C LEU A 131 29.87 9.01 -4.02
N GLU A 132 31.07 8.85 -4.57
CA GLU A 132 32.04 7.85 -4.15
C GLU A 132 32.37 8.04 -2.66
N ASP A 133 32.67 6.95 -1.96
CA ASP A 133 33.07 6.92 -0.53
C ASP A 133 32.03 7.53 0.45
N SER A 134 30.77 7.68 0.02
CA SER A 134 29.70 8.19 0.89
C SER A 134 28.91 7.10 1.61
N SER A 135 29.26 5.82 1.40
CA SER A 135 28.62 4.69 2.07
C SER A 135 28.83 4.71 3.59
N TYR A 136 27.91 4.12 4.31
CA TYR A 136 28.06 3.93 5.76
C TYR A 136 29.16 2.91 6.06
N GLU A 137 29.83 3.10 7.20
CA GLU A 137 30.74 2.08 7.70
C GLU A 137 30.00 0.80 8.02
N VAL A 138 30.60 -0.33 7.66
CA VAL A 138 30.03 -1.65 7.97
C VAL A 138 30.15 -1.89 9.48
N VAL A 139 29.02 -2.00 10.15
CA VAL A 139 28.96 -2.36 11.56
C VAL A 139 28.84 -3.87 11.68
N PRO A 140 29.78 -4.55 12.34
CA PRO A 140 29.63 -5.99 12.60
C PRO A 140 28.44 -6.21 13.53
N ILE A 141 27.52 -7.08 13.11
CA ILE A 141 26.32 -7.43 13.88
C ILE A 141 26.48 -8.86 14.40
N GLU A 142 26.40 -9.03 15.71
CA GLU A 142 26.24 -10.33 16.34
C GLU A 142 24.75 -10.59 16.57
N VAL A 143 24.29 -11.77 16.18
CA VAL A 143 22.89 -12.16 16.36
C VAL A 143 22.71 -12.70 17.77
N ASP A 144 21.88 -12.03 18.57
CA ASP A 144 21.45 -12.54 19.87
C ASP A 144 20.30 -13.52 19.72
N TYR A 145 20.64 -14.81 19.68
CA TYR A 145 19.67 -15.87 19.53
C TYR A 145 18.74 -16.01 20.76
N ALA A 146 19.16 -15.57 21.96
CA ALA A 146 18.32 -15.61 23.14
C ALA A 146 17.14 -14.63 23.01
N VAL A 147 17.41 -13.40 22.55
CA VAL A 147 16.36 -12.41 22.28
C VAL A 147 15.42 -12.87 21.19
N ILE A 148 15.93 -13.50 20.11
CA ILE A 148 15.07 -14.05 19.05
C ILE A 148 14.17 -15.14 19.62
N PHE A 149 14.73 -16.06 20.43
CA PHE A 149 13.98 -17.15 21.03
C PHE A 149 12.88 -16.62 21.98
N ASP A 150 13.18 -15.64 22.81
CA ASP A 150 12.22 -15.01 23.72
C ASP A 150 11.10 -14.29 22.95
N VAL A 151 11.41 -13.62 21.86
CA VAL A 151 10.41 -12.98 20.99
C VAL A 151 9.49 -14.02 20.36
N LEU A 152 10.04 -15.10 19.80
CA LEU A 152 9.28 -16.15 19.13
C LEU A 152 8.38 -16.93 20.12
N ASN A 153 8.80 -17.10 21.35
CA ASN A 153 8.00 -17.75 22.40
C ASN A 153 7.08 -16.80 23.17
N SER A 154 7.07 -15.53 22.83
CA SER A 154 6.15 -14.57 23.44
C SER A 154 4.70 -14.83 23.00
N ASP A 155 3.74 -14.47 23.84
CA ASP A 155 2.30 -14.60 23.56
C ASP A 155 1.85 -13.88 22.27
N LYS A 156 2.70 -12.99 21.75
CA LYS A 156 2.43 -12.29 20.49
C LYS A 156 2.39 -13.21 19.27
N PHE A 157 3.08 -14.35 19.33
CA PHE A 157 3.15 -15.33 18.25
C PHE A 157 2.42 -16.63 18.58
N SER A 158 1.85 -16.75 19.77
CA SER A 158 1.02 -17.90 20.12
C SER A 158 -0.34 -17.76 19.46
N THR A 159 -0.70 -18.73 18.63
CA THR A 159 -2.09 -18.90 18.18
C THR A 159 -2.85 -19.61 19.29
N GLU A 160 -3.67 -18.88 20.04
CA GLU A 160 -4.46 -19.44 21.15
C GLU A 160 -5.44 -20.53 20.70
N LYS A 161 -5.82 -20.53 19.41
CA LYS A 161 -6.78 -21.49 18.84
C LYS A 161 -6.32 -21.98 17.50
N GLU A 162 -6.55 -23.26 17.25
CA GLU A 162 -6.33 -23.85 15.92
C GLU A 162 -7.21 -23.16 14.87
N LEU A 163 -6.62 -22.89 13.72
CA LEU A 163 -7.33 -22.31 12.58
C LEU A 163 -8.33 -23.33 12.00
N CYS A 164 -9.57 -22.90 11.85
CA CYS A 164 -10.66 -23.69 11.26
C CYS A 164 -11.68 -22.77 10.57
N SER A 165 -12.77 -23.33 10.05
CA SER A 165 -13.83 -22.56 9.39
C SER A 165 -14.49 -21.50 10.26
N ASP A 166 -14.43 -21.64 11.57
CA ASP A 166 -15.01 -20.71 12.55
C ASP A 166 -13.96 -19.82 13.22
N ASN A 167 -12.69 -20.07 12.98
CA ASN A 167 -11.56 -19.28 13.49
C ASN A 167 -10.54 -19.06 12.34
N LEU A 168 -10.69 -17.95 11.64
CA LEU A 168 -9.95 -17.63 10.43
C LEU A 168 -8.85 -16.61 10.70
N GLU A 169 -7.73 -16.74 10.04
CA GLU A 169 -6.74 -15.69 9.92
C GLU A 169 -7.12 -14.76 8.77
N VAL A 170 -7.02 -13.45 8.99
CA VAL A 170 -7.25 -12.46 7.93
C VAL A 170 -5.99 -11.67 7.66
N ARG A 171 -5.63 -11.51 6.38
CA ARG A 171 -4.46 -10.76 5.93
C ARG A 171 -4.89 -9.70 4.92
N PHE A 172 -4.27 -8.52 5.04
CA PHE A 172 -4.45 -7.40 4.12
C PHE A 172 -3.13 -7.11 3.40
N PRO A 173 -2.73 -7.92 2.41
CA PRO A 173 -1.54 -7.62 1.63
C PRO A 173 -1.81 -6.48 0.66
N PRO A 174 -0.81 -5.65 0.32
CA PRO A 174 -0.98 -4.68 -0.75
C PRO A 174 -1.23 -5.40 -2.08
N SER A 175 -2.14 -4.85 -2.88
CA SER A 175 -2.42 -5.34 -4.23
C SER A 175 -1.21 -5.14 -5.15
N SER A 176 -1.01 -6.06 -6.10
CA SER A 176 0.07 -5.99 -7.07
C SER A 176 -0.03 -4.79 -8.02
N HIS A 177 -1.22 -4.25 -8.24
CA HIS A 177 -1.46 -3.12 -9.15
C HIS A 177 -2.17 -1.93 -8.50
N GLY A 178 -2.96 -2.14 -7.45
CA GLY A 178 -3.63 -1.08 -6.70
C GLY A 178 -2.87 -0.62 -5.45
N MET A 179 -1.89 -1.38 -5.00
CA MET A 179 -1.21 -1.25 -3.70
C MET A 179 -2.23 -1.20 -2.54
N ASP A 180 -2.30 -0.10 -1.83
CA ASP A 180 -3.25 0.18 -0.74
C ASP A 180 -4.49 0.95 -1.24
N GLY A 181 -4.75 0.94 -2.55
CA GLY A 181 -5.82 1.70 -3.19
C GLY A 181 -5.41 3.08 -3.70
N ARG A 182 -4.16 3.53 -3.44
CA ARG A 182 -3.68 4.84 -3.91
C ARG A 182 -3.74 5.02 -5.42
N PHE A 183 -3.70 3.92 -6.17
CA PHE A 183 -3.79 3.90 -7.62
C PHE A 183 -5.17 3.50 -8.15
N ALA A 184 -6.19 3.46 -7.30
CA ALA A 184 -7.56 3.11 -7.70
C ALA A 184 -8.15 4.04 -8.76
N ASN A 185 -7.60 5.23 -8.93
CA ASN A 185 -8.02 6.19 -9.97
C ASN A 185 -7.28 5.98 -11.31
N ASN A 186 -6.36 5.03 -11.40
CA ASN A 186 -5.63 4.71 -12.61
C ASN A 186 -6.31 3.54 -13.35
N GLY A 187 -7.15 3.87 -14.35
CA GLY A 187 -7.87 2.88 -15.14
C GLY A 187 -6.96 1.88 -15.86
N TRP A 188 -5.78 2.28 -16.32
CA TRP A 188 -4.81 1.38 -16.94
C TRP A 188 -4.33 0.29 -15.98
N MET A 189 -4.06 0.66 -14.72
CA MET A 189 -3.64 -0.32 -13.72
C MET A 189 -4.80 -1.24 -13.33
N LEU A 190 -6.02 -0.72 -13.21
CA LEU A 190 -7.20 -1.54 -12.90
C LEU A 190 -7.57 -2.51 -14.03
N GLU A 191 -7.29 -2.18 -15.28
CA GLU A 191 -7.49 -3.06 -16.43
C GLU A 191 -6.39 -4.12 -16.57
N CYS A 192 -5.21 -3.88 -15.98
CA CYS A 192 -4.11 -4.85 -16.00
C CYS A 192 -4.46 -6.04 -15.09
N PRO A 193 -4.49 -7.28 -15.59
CA PRO A 193 -4.83 -8.43 -14.77
C PRO A 193 -3.80 -8.68 -13.67
N ASP A 194 -4.28 -8.97 -12.47
CA ASP A 194 -3.41 -9.43 -11.39
C ASP A 194 -2.62 -10.68 -11.82
N PRO A 195 -1.31 -10.75 -11.58
CA PRO A 195 -0.47 -11.85 -12.07
C PRO A 195 -0.86 -13.22 -11.48
N MET A 196 -1.50 -13.29 -10.32
CA MET A 196 -1.90 -14.53 -9.65
C MET A 196 -3.35 -14.88 -9.93
N THR A 197 -4.27 -13.99 -9.62
CA THR A 197 -5.71 -14.22 -9.71
C THR A 197 -6.25 -14.06 -11.14
N LYS A 198 -5.56 -13.30 -11.99
CA LYS A 198 -5.98 -12.89 -13.33
C LYS A 198 -7.25 -12.01 -13.34
N LEU A 199 -7.62 -11.48 -12.20
CA LEU A 199 -8.77 -10.57 -12.08
C LEU A 199 -8.38 -9.14 -12.44
N THR A 200 -9.38 -8.39 -12.88
CA THR A 200 -9.29 -6.97 -13.20
C THR A 200 -10.43 -6.23 -12.51
N TRP A 201 -10.25 -4.98 -12.17
CA TRP A 201 -11.23 -4.06 -11.58
C TRP A 201 -11.69 -4.41 -10.16
N ASP A 202 -12.05 -5.66 -9.89
CA ASP A 202 -12.58 -6.10 -8.61
C ASP A 202 -11.49 -6.40 -7.58
N ASN A 203 -11.82 -6.19 -6.29
CA ASN A 203 -11.01 -6.58 -5.16
C ASN A 203 -11.74 -7.69 -4.36
N PRO A 204 -11.49 -8.96 -4.66
CA PRO A 204 -12.21 -10.07 -4.06
C PRO A 204 -11.62 -10.52 -2.72
N ILE A 205 -12.45 -11.18 -1.93
CA ILE A 205 -12.02 -11.97 -0.79
C ILE A 205 -11.39 -13.26 -1.32
N LEU A 206 -10.07 -13.41 -1.16
CA LEU A 206 -9.35 -14.62 -1.57
C LEU A 206 -9.43 -15.66 -0.47
N ILE A 207 -9.87 -16.85 -0.81
CA ILE A 207 -10.00 -17.98 0.11
C ILE A 207 -9.33 -19.24 -0.44
N SER A 208 -8.94 -20.15 0.46
CA SER A 208 -8.38 -21.45 0.05
C SER A 208 -9.47 -22.39 -0.49
N PRO A 209 -9.11 -23.37 -1.35
CA PRO A 209 -10.05 -24.40 -1.79
C PRO A 209 -10.64 -25.23 -0.64
N ARG A 210 -9.90 -25.40 0.46
CA ARG A 210 -10.39 -26.09 1.65
C ARG A 210 -11.50 -25.31 2.34
N LEU A 211 -11.24 -24.03 2.62
CA LEU A 211 -12.24 -23.16 3.24
C LEU A 211 -13.52 -23.05 2.37
N ALA A 212 -13.35 -22.92 1.05
CA ALA A 212 -14.48 -22.88 0.14
C ALA A 212 -15.39 -24.09 0.25
N LYS A 213 -14.81 -25.32 0.37
CA LYS A 213 -15.59 -26.55 0.57
C LYS A 213 -16.30 -26.59 1.90
N ASP A 214 -15.63 -26.14 2.97
CA ASP A 214 -16.22 -26.13 4.29
C ASP A 214 -17.39 -25.12 4.38
N LEU A 215 -17.27 -23.95 3.70
CA LEU A 215 -18.34 -22.99 3.58
C LEU A 215 -19.54 -23.52 2.76
N GLU A 216 -19.27 -24.21 1.63
CA GLU A 216 -20.33 -24.87 0.85
C GLU A 216 -21.09 -25.89 1.69
N ALA A 217 -20.38 -26.68 2.49
CA ALA A 217 -20.97 -27.70 3.35
C ALA A 217 -21.77 -27.08 4.52
N ARG A 218 -21.29 -25.99 5.10
CA ARG A 218 -21.91 -25.31 6.24
C ARG A 218 -23.13 -24.49 5.82
N ASP A 219 -22.99 -23.68 4.78
CA ASP A 219 -23.97 -22.63 4.44
C ASP A 219 -24.86 -23.01 3.25
N GLY A 220 -24.58 -24.14 2.59
CA GLY A 220 -25.33 -24.63 1.44
C GLY A 220 -25.20 -23.76 0.18
N VAL A 221 -24.28 -22.81 0.17
CA VAL A 221 -23.96 -21.98 -1.00
C VAL A 221 -23.08 -22.72 -1.98
N GLN A 222 -23.19 -22.41 -3.25
CA GLN A 222 -22.33 -23.00 -4.28
C GLN A 222 -21.21 -22.04 -4.65
N ILE A 223 -20.01 -22.28 -4.16
CA ILE A 223 -18.81 -21.51 -4.48
C ILE A 223 -18.08 -22.12 -5.68
N PHE A 224 -17.92 -23.47 -5.67
CA PHE A 224 -17.35 -24.18 -6.81
C PHE A 224 -18.38 -24.46 -7.90
N PRO A 225 -17.96 -24.45 -9.18
CA PRO A 225 -18.84 -24.86 -10.26
C PRO A 225 -19.21 -26.35 -10.11
N LYS A 226 -20.48 -26.66 -10.33
CA LYS A 226 -20.93 -28.06 -10.43
C LYS A 226 -20.33 -28.71 -11.67
N LYS A 227 -20.17 -30.04 -11.61
CA LYS A 227 -19.83 -30.83 -12.78
C LYS A 227 -20.85 -30.58 -13.89
N THR A 228 -20.35 -30.22 -15.05
CA THR A 228 -21.19 -30.04 -16.23
C THR A 228 -20.92 -31.18 -17.21
N VAL A 229 -21.98 -31.88 -17.61
CA VAL A 229 -21.90 -32.88 -18.68
C VAL A 229 -22.28 -32.21 -19.98
N LEU A 230 -21.31 -32.10 -20.90
CA LEU A 230 -21.54 -31.59 -22.25
C LEU A 230 -21.25 -32.73 -23.24
N ASN A 231 -22.22 -33.11 -24.05
CA ASN A 231 -22.09 -34.15 -25.05
C ASN A 231 -21.49 -35.47 -24.50
N GLY A 232 -21.87 -35.88 -23.29
CA GLY A 232 -21.40 -37.10 -22.64
C GLY A 232 -20.03 -36.98 -21.96
N ALA A 233 -19.33 -35.87 -22.07
CA ALA A 233 -18.08 -35.61 -21.36
C ALA A 233 -18.34 -34.85 -20.04
N THR A 234 -17.70 -35.32 -18.97
CA THR A 234 -17.75 -34.64 -17.66
C THR A 234 -16.57 -33.70 -17.53
N PHE A 235 -16.83 -32.43 -17.33
CA PHE A 235 -15.81 -31.44 -17.05
C PHE A 235 -15.79 -31.14 -15.56
N GLU A 236 -14.63 -31.35 -14.94
CA GLU A 236 -14.35 -31.01 -13.53
C GLU A 236 -13.40 -29.83 -13.48
N GLY A 237 -13.61 -28.93 -12.53
CA GLY A 237 -12.62 -27.93 -12.18
C GLY A 237 -13.08 -26.50 -12.22
N VAL A 238 -12.12 -25.61 -12.14
CA VAL A 238 -12.22 -24.14 -12.05
C VAL A 238 -12.86 -23.51 -13.30
N LYS A 239 -13.58 -24.26 -14.06
CA LYS A 239 -14.39 -23.74 -15.18
C LYS A 239 -15.73 -23.27 -14.67
N GLY A 240 -15.73 -22.41 -13.68
CA GLY A 240 -16.91 -21.74 -13.17
C GLY A 240 -17.75 -21.13 -14.26
N THR A 241 -17.10 -20.82 -15.33
CA THR A 241 -17.68 -20.27 -16.55
C THR A 241 -18.54 -21.25 -17.33
N LEU A 242 -18.36 -22.55 -17.20
CA LEU A 242 -19.11 -23.57 -17.94
C LEU A 242 -20.18 -24.24 -17.07
N GLN A 243 -20.81 -23.47 -16.23
CA GLN A 243 -21.83 -24.02 -15.35
C GLN A 243 -23.11 -24.33 -16.05
N SER A 244 -23.71 -25.43 -15.64
CA SER A 244 -25.08 -25.79 -16.02
C SER A 244 -26.13 -24.79 -15.50
N ASN A 245 -25.74 -23.93 -14.57
CA ASN A 245 -26.64 -22.94 -13.99
C ASN A 245 -26.57 -21.65 -14.80
N LYS A 246 -27.59 -21.45 -15.67
CA LYS A 246 -27.73 -20.24 -16.50
C LYS A 246 -27.78 -18.93 -15.71
N ALA A 247 -27.97 -19.00 -14.39
CA ALA A 247 -28.00 -17.81 -13.53
C ALA A 247 -26.60 -17.17 -13.33
N ILE A 248 -25.53 -17.94 -13.51
CA ILE A 248 -24.14 -17.45 -13.32
C ILE A 248 -23.64 -16.65 -14.53
N PHE A 249 -24.20 -16.90 -15.70
CA PHE A 249 -23.90 -16.15 -16.91
C PHE A 249 -25.03 -15.23 -17.29
N ASN A 250 -24.91 -13.98 -16.98
CA ASN A 250 -25.82 -12.96 -17.47
C ASN A 250 -25.12 -12.13 -18.56
N ARG A 251 -25.45 -12.40 -19.83
CA ARG A 251 -24.96 -11.65 -20.99
C ARG A 251 -23.42 -11.57 -21.09
N GLY A 252 -22.73 -12.68 -20.83
CA GLY A 252 -21.27 -12.77 -20.92
C GLY A 252 -20.53 -12.25 -19.69
N LYS A 253 -21.21 -11.95 -18.59
CA LYS A 253 -20.61 -11.58 -17.32
C LYS A 253 -20.56 -12.79 -16.39
N GLU A 254 -19.42 -13.03 -15.77
CA GLU A 254 -19.29 -14.02 -14.71
C GLU A 254 -19.89 -13.46 -13.41
N MET A 255 -20.62 -14.31 -12.70
CA MET A 255 -21.20 -13.96 -11.40
C MET A 255 -20.45 -14.70 -10.30
N ALA A 256 -20.00 -14.00 -9.29
CA ALA A 256 -19.37 -14.57 -8.11
C ALA A 256 -20.33 -14.57 -6.91
N VAL A 257 -20.05 -15.43 -5.94
CA VAL A 257 -20.70 -15.38 -4.64
C VAL A 257 -20.14 -14.18 -3.88
N VAL A 258 -21.01 -13.36 -3.32
CA VAL A 258 -20.64 -12.24 -2.46
C VAL A 258 -20.71 -12.71 -1.01
N ALA A 259 -19.74 -12.37 -0.21
CA ALA A 259 -19.72 -12.62 1.23
C ALA A 259 -19.54 -11.31 1.99
N GLU A 260 -20.14 -11.28 3.17
CA GLU A 260 -19.89 -10.27 4.18
C GLU A 260 -18.71 -10.72 5.06
N LEU A 261 -17.64 -9.92 5.09
CA LEU A 261 -16.51 -10.11 5.97
C LEU A 261 -16.60 -9.14 7.14
N THR A 262 -16.78 -9.69 8.35
CA THR A 262 -16.88 -8.89 9.58
C THR A 262 -15.63 -9.07 10.45
N ILE A 263 -14.96 -7.96 10.77
CA ILE A 263 -13.78 -7.95 11.65
C ILE A 263 -13.95 -6.86 12.69
N ASN A 264 -13.85 -7.21 13.96
CA ASN A 264 -13.98 -6.27 15.07
C ASN A 264 -15.23 -5.37 15.00
N GLY A 265 -16.37 -5.96 14.56
CA GLY A 265 -17.65 -5.26 14.45
C GLY A 265 -17.81 -4.35 13.24
N ARG A 266 -16.89 -4.41 12.29
CA ARG A 266 -16.96 -3.71 10.99
C ARG A 266 -17.11 -4.71 9.87
N SER A 267 -18.03 -4.45 8.97
CA SER A 267 -18.37 -5.35 7.85
C SER A 267 -18.10 -4.70 6.50
N ILE A 268 -17.63 -5.51 5.58
CA ILE A 268 -17.56 -5.19 4.14
C ILE A 268 -18.15 -6.34 3.34
N GLU A 269 -18.77 -6.03 2.23
CA GLU A 269 -19.22 -7.01 1.23
C GLU A 269 -18.25 -7.03 0.06
N ALA A 270 -17.81 -8.23 -0.34
CA ALA A 270 -16.96 -8.40 -1.49
C ALA A 270 -17.17 -9.78 -2.15
N PRO A 271 -16.88 -9.92 -3.46
CA PRO A 271 -16.97 -11.21 -4.13
C PRO A 271 -15.91 -12.17 -3.60
N ILE A 272 -16.25 -13.46 -3.55
CA ILE A 272 -15.31 -14.52 -3.19
C ILE A 272 -14.58 -15.01 -4.44
N HIS A 273 -13.26 -15.14 -4.32
CA HIS A 273 -12.43 -15.83 -5.31
C HIS A 273 -11.61 -16.93 -4.65
N VAL A 274 -11.71 -18.16 -5.19
CA VAL A 274 -10.97 -19.30 -4.67
C VAL A 274 -9.57 -19.34 -5.30
N LEU A 275 -8.55 -19.14 -4.47
CA LEU A 275 -7.15 -19.14 -4.91
C LEU A 275 -6.43 -20.42 -4.47
N PRO A 276 -6.13 -21.35 -5.40
CA PRO A 276 -5.29 -22.51 -5.10
C PRO A 276 -3.90 -22.09 -4.64
N GLY A 277 -3.41 -22.72 -3.58
CA GLY A 277 -2.12 -22.40 -2.97
C GLY A 277 -2.19 -21.45 -1.77
N LEU A 278 -3.33 -20.83 -1.53
CA LEU A 278 -3.56 -20.06 -0.31
C LEU A 278 -3.63 -21.01 0.91
N ALA A 279 -3.05 -20.58 2.03
CA ALA A 279 -3.07 -21.36 3.27
C ALA A 279 -4.51 -21.64 3.73
N ASN A 280 -4.73 -22.82 4.30
CA ASN A 280 -6.04 -23.20 4.80
C ASN A 280 -6.49 -22.25 5.92
N TYR A 281 -7.76 -21.84 5.87
CA TYR A 281 -8.38 -20.97 6.87
C TYR A 281 -7.73 -19.59 7.00
N THR A 282 -6.95 -19.19 6.00
CA THR A 282 -6.46 -17.82 5.83
C THR A 282 -7.29 -17.14 4.74
N ILE A 283 -7.79 -15.96 5.04
CA ILE A 283 -8.46 -15.06 4.10
C ILE A 283 -7.49 -13.94 3.72
N GLN A 284 -7.44 -13.60 2.44
CA GLN A 284 -6.73 -12.40 1.99
C GLN A 284 -7.70 -11.42 1.34
N LEU A 285 -7.55 -10.15 1.68
CA LEU A 285 -8.22 -9.04 1.04
C LEU A 285 -7.13 -8.01 0.66
N PRO A 286 -6.70 -7.99 -0.60
CA PRO A 286 -5.63 -7.12 -1.08
C PRO A 286 -5.99 -5.63 -1.03
#